data_1685c005c073b8c94397e90ba3adf91d
#
_entry.id   1685c005c073b8c94397e90ba3adf91d
#
_cell.length_a   1.000
_cell.length_b   1.000
_cell.length_c   1.000
_cell.angle_alpha   90.00
_cell.angle_beta   90.00
_cell.angle_gamma   90.00
#
_symmetry.space_group_name_H-M   'P 1'
#
loop_
_entity.id
_entity.type
_entity.pdbx_description
1 polymer ?
#
loop_
_entity_poly.entity_id
_entity_poly.type
_entity_poly.pdbx_seq_one_letter_code
_entity_poly.pdbx_strand_id
1 'polypeptide(L)'
;MSIDSDSSELRQGIKEASLAQDAPTVLRLVRKLASNSVKPADMMYCSVTLARISKALEKDAAMRPLRTYIVRSVTLEPILPSLTVEAALQGYLLEARLGGYGSYVEELLNPTGPLGQFKPDLVIIALDIEELAGNLADLCATGSERGVDEEIDECAGRVQNLLTAFRSTNPARILFQGLTVPDRSPLGDVGDANLSQSLPNAIAELNRRLARMCRNTSACVFFDLDRLAARYGRSHWRDERMFLASRLPVASQFFGFYAKGLVRSFSSLLRAPRKILCTDLDNTLWGGILGEDGTDGIATGAAYPGNCYWNYQRYLKQLSTRGILLAIVSKNNRADVEEAFERRSADLALKLDDFVAAKISWDEKWVALRELSEELSLGLDSFVFVDDNLVECEAIRRHLPEVAVVATPVNEPWRSVEMLAEQSYFDAITITNDDMGRLEEYKAQAQRVQLANTAASREDFLASLGIVCIFGSALDAPLTRAVQLLAKTNQFNLTTRRHSAAEVEAFANNQGGQAIVVRVRDRFGDAGVVGLALTLTKGHICHIDSLLLSCRVIGRGIETAMLATIATLAQQKGATRLLGEFIPSKKNAPCATFYADHGFALCMAPPAAAPDSIFYELDLTVSVPRMPAWIATEG
;
A
#
# COMPACT_ATOMS: atom_id res chain seq x y z
N MET A 1 -32.54 -17.58 18.16
CA MET A 1 -33.43 -17.93 17.02
C MET A 1 -33.29 -16.98 15.80
N SER A 2 -32.73 -15.78 15.94
CA SER A 2 -32.68 -14.81 14.81
C SER A 2 -31.49 -14.99 13.82
N ILE A 3 -30.36 -15.56 14.26
CA ILE A 3 -29.14 -15.65 13.43
C ILE A 3 -29.22 -16.72 12.33
N ASP A 4 -29.89 -17.84 12.60
CA ASP A 4 -30.03 -18.93 11.60
C ASP A 4 -31.06 -18.61 10.50
N SER A 5 -32.08 -17.80 10.77
CA SER A 5 -33.04 -17.34 9.75
C SER A 5 -32.36 -16.35 8.77
N ASP A 6 -31.55 -15.42 9.26
CA ASP A 6 -30.83 -14.43 8.44
C ASP A 6 -29.81 -15.12 7.50
N SER A 7 -29.12 -16.15 7.98
CA SER A 7 -28.19 -16.95 7.13
C SER A 7 -28.90 -17.70 6.01
N SER A 8 -30.11 -18.22 6.24
CA SER A 8 -30.88 -18.92 5.23
C SER A 8 -31.36 -17.98 4.11
N GLU A 9 -31.85 -16.80 4.46
CA GLU A 9 -32.30 -15.78 3.50
C GLU A 9 -31.12 -15.28 2.67
N LEU A 10 -29.96 -15.02 3.31
CA LEU A 10 -28.75 -14.61 2.59
C LEU A 10 -28.28 -15.67 1.59
N ARG A 11 -28.28 -16.96 1.98
CA ARG A 11 -27.94 -18.05 1.06
C ARG A 11 -28.91 -18.15 -0.13
N GLN A 12 -30.20 -17.94 0.11
CA GLN A 12 -31.20 -17.93 -0.97
C GLN A 12 -30.95 -16.77 -1.94
N GLY A 13 -30.73 -15.56 -1.43
CA GLY A 13 -30.37 -14.38 -2.25
C GLY A 13 -29.07 -14.56 -3.04
N ILE A 14 -28.04 -15.15 -2.42
CA ILE A 14 -26.77 -15.50 -3.10
C ILE A 14 -27.02 -16.49 -4.23
N LYS A 15 -27.87 -17.50 -4.03
CA LYS A 15 -28.22 -18.48 -5.05
C LYS A 15 -28.91 -17.83 -6.26
N GLU A 16 -29.90 -16.97 -6.01
CA GLU A 16 -30.66 -16.27 -7.05
C GLU A 16 -29.75 -15.34 -7.87
N ALA A 17 -28.93 -14.51 -7.20
CA ALA A 17 -27.98 -13.63 -7.86
C ALA A 17 -26.91 -14.41 -8.66
N SER A 18 -26.46 -15.57 -8.15
CA SER A 18 -25.52 -16.46 -8.84
C SER A 18 -26.10 -17.05 -10.12
N LEU A 19 -27.40 -17.45 -10.10
CA LEU A 19 -28.08 -17.92 -11.30
C LEU A 19 -28.23 -16.81 -12.35
N ALA A 20 -28.45 -15.58 -11.91
CA ALA A 20 -28.50 -14.40 -12.77
C ALA A 20 -27.12 -13.92 -13.25
N GLN A 21 -26.03 -14.54 -12.80
CA GLN A 21 -24.64 -14.09 -13.04
C GLN A 21 -24.36 -12.63 -12.59
N ASP A 22 -25.11 -12.15 -11.58
CA ASP A 22 -24.97 -10.81 -11.01
C ASP A 22 -23.83 -10.79 -9.98
N ALA A 23 -22.60 -10.63 -10.46
CA ALA A 23 -21.40 -10.67 -9.64
C ALA A 23 -21.38 -9.60 -8.53
N PRO A 24 -21.77 -8.32 -8.75
CA PRO A 24 -21.82 -7.31 -7.70
C PRO A 24 -22.77 -7.69 -6.55
N THR A 25 -23.97 -8.16 -6.87
CA THR A 25 -24.94 -8.60 -5.84
C THR A 25 -24.44 -9.82 -5.09
N VAL A 26 -23.84 -10.81 -5.78
CA VAL A 26 -23.23 -11.97 -5.11
C VAL A 26 -22.15 -11.52 -4.14
N LEU A 27 -21.19 -10.68 -4.54
CA LEU A 27 -20.12 -10.20 -3.67
C LEU A 27 -20.67 -9.43 -2.45
N ARG A 28 -21.68 -8.60 -2.64
CA ARG A 28 -22.34 -7.86 -1.54
C ARG A 28 -22.98 -8.80 -0.53
N LEU A 29 -23.72 -9.80 -0.99
CA LEU A 29 -24.39 -10.77 -0.11
C LEU A 29 -23.40 -11.73 0.55
N VAL A 30 -22.36 -12.18 -0.18
CA VAL A 30 -21.26 -12.97 0.37
C VAL A 30 -20.55 -12.20 1.48
N ARG A 31 -20.29 -10.90 1.30
CA ARG A 31 -19.70 -10.04 2.36
C ARG A 31 -20.58 -10.02 3.60
N LYS A 32 -21.90 -9.86 3.44
CA LYS A 32 -22.85 -9.86 4.55
C LYS A 32 -22.86 -11.22 5.28
N LEU A 33 -22.87 -12.32 4.54
CA LEU A 33 -22.84 -13.66 5.13
C LEU A 33 -21.51 -13.94 5.84
N ALA A 34 -20.37 -13.60 5.24
CA ALA A 34 -19.05 -13.78 5.83
C ALA A 34 -18.83 -12.91 7.09
N SER A 35 -19.47 -11.75 7.18
CA SER A 35 -19.43 -10.91 8.39
C SER A 35 -20.28 -11.45 9.53
N ASN A 36 -21.36 -12.14 9.21
CA ASN A 36 -22.33 -12.66 10.18
C ASN A 36 -22.07 -14.11 10.61
N SER A 37 -21.22 -14.84 9.88
CA SER A 37 -20.98 -16.27 10.14
C SER A 37 -19.49 -16.61 10.13
N VAL A 38 -19.08 -17.35 11.16
CA VAL A 38 -17.75 -17.99 11.24
C VAL A 38 -17.80 -19.49 10.90
N LYS A 39 -18.96 -20.00 10.45
CA LYS A 39 -19.14 -21.43 10.18
C LYS A 39 -18.39 -21.81 8.89
N PRO A 40 -17.49 -22.82 8.92
CA PRO A 40 -16.78 -23.28 7.71
C PRO A 40 -17.69 -23.68 6.56
N ALA A 41 -18.90 -24.18 6.87
CA ALA A 41 -19.91 -24.55 5.88
C ALA A 41 -20.43 -23.35 5.06
N ASP A 42 -20.53 -22.16 5.66
CA ASP A 42 -20.91 -20.93 4.97
C ASP A 42 -19.79 -20.47 4.03
N MET A 43 -18.54 -20.56 4.48
CA MET A 43 -17.38 -20.22 3.65
C MET A 43 -17.25 -21.18 2.46
N MET A 44 -17.47 -22.47 2.68
CA MET A 44 -17.49 -23.46 1.59
C MET A 44 -18.59 -23.14 0.58
N TYR A 45 -19.81 -22.83 1.05
CA TYR A 45 -20.93 -22.45 0.17
C TYR A 45 -20.60 -21.20 -0.65
N CYS A 46 -20.06 -20.17 -0.02
CA CYS A 46 -19.64 -18.94 -0.70
C CYS A 46 -18.53 -19.21 -1.73
N SER A 47 -17.51 -19.98 -1.36
CA SER A 47 -16.39 -20.32 -2.25
C SER A 47 -16.86 -21.06 -3.50
N VAL A 48 -17.72 -22.07 -3.35
CA VAL A 48 -18.32 -22.82 -4.47
C VAL A 48 -19.17 -21.90 -5.36
N THR A 49 -19.89 -20.96 -4.75
CA THR A 49 -20.71 -19.99 -5.50
C THR A 49 -19.84 -19.02 -6.31
N LEU A 50 -18.77 -18.49 -5.71
CA LEU A 50 -17.82 -17.61 -6.41
C LEU A 50 -17.16 -18.35 -7.59
N ALA A 51 -16.81 -19.62 -7.43
CA ALA A 51 -16.27 -20.44 -8.52
C ALA A 51 -17.27 -20.59 -9.69
N ARG A 52 -18.57 -20.72 -9.41
CA ARG A 52 -19.62 -20.80 -10.46
C ARG A 52 -19.77 -19.52 -11.29
N ILE A 53 -19.52 -18.36 -10.69
CA ILE A 53 -19.61 -17.05 -11.36
C ILE A 53 -18.24 -16.49 -11.73
N SER A 54 -17.18 -17.30 -11.70
CA SER A 54 -15.79 -16.85 -11.97
C SER A 54 -15.67 -16.07 -13.28
N LYS A 55 -16.33 -16.53 -14.36
CA LYS A 55 -16.37 -15.84 -15.66
C LYS A 55 -17.04 -14.47 -15.62
N ALA A 56 -18.02 -14.27 -14.76
CA ALA A 56 -18.64 -12.95 -14.57
C ALA A 56 -17.72 -12.05 -13.75
N LEU A 57 -17.06 -12.59 -12.73
CA LEU A 57 -16.07 -11.88 -11.92
C LEU A 57 -14.81 -11.48 -12.73
N GLU A 58 -14.35 -12.32 -13.65
CA GLU A 58 -13.21 -12.00 -14.54
C GLU A 58 -13.48 -10.80 -15.47
N LYS A 59 -14.75 -10.51 -15.77
CA LYS A 59 -15.14 -9.34 -16.57
C LYS A 59 -15.20 -8.05 -15.75
N ASP A 60 -15.24 -8.16 -14.43
CA ASP A 60 -15.23 -7.01 -13.53
C ASP A 60 -13.82 -6.41 -13.44
N ALA A 61 -13.66 -5.17 -13.90
CA ALA A 61 -12.37 -4.47 -13.89
C ALA A 61 -11.77 -4.29 -12.49
N ALA A 62 -12.58 -4.41 -11.44
CA ALA A 62 -12.14 -4.34 -10.05
C ALA A 62 -11.51 -5.66 -9.55
N MET A 63 -11.76 -6.77 -10.24
CA MET A 63 -11.25 -8.09 -9.88
C MET A 63 -9.91 -8.37 -10.59
N ARG A 64 -8.94 -8.92 -9.83
CA ARG A 64 -7.59 -9.22 -10.32
C ARG A 64 -7.29 -10.70 -10.13
N PRO A 65 -6.91 -11.44 -11.17
CA PRO A 65 -6.40 -12.79 -11.01
C PRO A 65 -5.17 -12.80 -10.09
N LEU A 66 -5.09 -13.79 -9.21
CA LEU A 66 -3.95 -13.96 -8.29
C LEU A 66 -3.59 -15.45 -8.19
N ARG A 67 -2.51 -15.83 -8.85
CA ARG A 67 -1.97 -17.18 -8.80
C ARG A 67 -1.11 -17.33 -7.56
N THR A 68 -1.56 -18.14 -6.62
CA THR A 68 -0.91 -18.31 -5.32
C THR A 68 -0.45 -19.75 -5.12
N TYR A 69 0.83 -19.92 -4.86
CA TYR A 69 1.40 -21.21 -4.48
C TYR A 69 1.69 -21.22 -2.97
N ILE A 70 1.25 -22.28 -2.28
CA ILE A 70 1.39 -22.37 -0.82
C ILE A 70 2.35 -23.49 -0.49
N VAL A 71 3.57 -23.13 -0.11
CA VAL A 71 4.61 -24.01 0.43
C VAL A 71 4.31 -24.27 1.90
N ARG A 72 4.28 -25.53 2.33
CA ARG A 72 3.70 -25.86 3.63
C ARG A 72 4.32 -27.08 4.32
N SER A 73 4.23 -27.09 5.65
CA SER A 73 4.38 -28.27 6.51
C SER A 73 3.13 -28.55 7.37
N VAL A 74 2.02 -27.87 7.07
CA VAL A 74 0.74 -27.96 7.80
C VAL A 74 -0.42 -28.18 6.83
N THR A 75 -1.54 -28.68 7.33
CA THR A 75 -2.74 -28.94 6.53
C THR A 75 -3.56 -27.67 6.35
N LEU A 76 -3.68 -27.18 5.12
CA LEU A 76 -4.39 -25.92 4.80
C LEU A 76 -5.62 -26.12 3.90
N GLU A 77 -5.88 -27.33 3.41
CA GLU A 77 -7.04 -27.65 2.57
C GLU A 77 -8.37 -27.15 3.16
N PRO A 78 -8.67 -27.34 4.46
CA PRO A 78 -9.93 -26.89 5.02
C PRO A 78 -10.07 -25.35 5.12
N ILE A 79 -8.95 -24.63 5.01
CA ILE A 79 -8.89 -23.16 5.10
C ILE A 79 -9.09 -22.49 3.73
N LEU A 80 -8.80 -23.21 2.63
CA LEU A 80 -8.88 -22.66 1.28
C LEU A 80 -10.24 -22.01 0.94
N PRO A 81 -11.39 -22.55 1.34
CA PRO A 81 -12.67 -21.88 1.08
C PRO A 81 -12.74 -20.49 1.70
N SER A 82 -12.33 -20.36 2.96
CA SER A 82 -12.26 -19.05 3.65
C SER A 82 -11.27 -18.11 2.96
N LEU A 83 -10.10 -18.61 2.55
CA LEU A 83 -9.08 -17.82 1.86
C LEU A 83 -9.61 -17.32 0.50
N THR A 84 -10.32 -18.16 -0.25
CA THR A 84 -10.94 -17.79 -1.53
C THR A 84 -12.00 -16.70 -1.35
N VAL A 85 -12.86 -16.84 -0.33
CA VAL A 85 -13.90 -15.84 -0.03
C VAL A 85 -13.27 -14.51 0.36
N GLU A 86 -12.34 -14.51 1.33
CA GLU A 86 -11.70 -13.28 1.81
C GLU A 86 -10.89 -12.59 0.69
N ALA A 87 -10.20 -13.35 -0.17
CA ALA A 87 -9.51 -12.82 -1.33
C ALA A 87 -10.49 -12.14 -2.31
N ALA A 88 -11.63 -12.78 -2.62
CA ALA A 88 -12.64 -12.23 -3.52
C ALA A 88 -13.25 -10.93 -2.95
N LEU A 89 -13.51 -10.88 -1.64
CA LEU A 89 -14.00 -9.66 -0.96
C LEU A 89 -13.00 -8.50 -1.01
N GLN A 90 -11.72 -8.80 -1.21
CA GLN A 90 -10.67 -7.82 -1.44
C GLN A 90 -10.34 -7.60 -2.93
N GLY A 91 -11.16 -8.16 -3.85
CA GLY A 91 -11.01 -7.99 -5.30
C GLY A 91 -9.92 -8.85 -5.93
N TYR A 92 -9.63 -10.03 -5.35
CA TYR A 92 -8.70 -10.99 -5.95
C TYR A 92 -9.44 -12.28 -6.35
N LEU A 93 -9.24 -12.72 -7.59
CA LEU A 93 -9.64 -14.05 -8.05
C LEU A 93 -8.50 -15.02 -7.76
N LEU A 94 -8.62 -15.74 -6.66
CA LEU A 94 -7.57 -16.60 -6.15
C LEU A 94 -7.53 -17.94 -6.91
N GLU A 95 -6.42 -18.23 -7.59
CA GLU A 95 -6.05 -19.57 -8.04
C GLU A 95 -4.99 -20.12 -7.08
N ALA A 96 -5.41 -20.90 -6.06
CA ALA A 96 -4.50 -21.43 -5.06
C ALA A 96 -4.07 -22.86 -5.41
N ARG A 97 -2.75 -23.13 -5.34
CA ARG A 97 -2.16 -24.45 -5.40
C ARG A 97 -1.36 -24.74 -4.14
N LEU A 98 -1.65 -25.86 -3.51
CA LEU A 98 -0.88 -26.35 -2.37
C LEU A 98 0.33 -27.15 -2.86
N GLY A 99 1.49 -26.86 -2.30
CA GLY A 99 2.71 -27.62 -2.46
C GLY A 99 2.68 -28.95 -1.73
N GLY A 100 3.71 -29.75 -1.95
CA GLY A 100 3.94 -31.00 -1.23
C GLY A 100 4.10 -30.74 0.27
N TYR A 101 3.76 -31.75 1.06
CA TYR A 101 3.91 -31.67 2.50
C TYR A 101 5.38 -31.85 2.91
N GLY A 102 5.96 -30.90 3.64
CA GLY A 102 7.36 -30.95 4.11
C GLY A 102 8.43 -30.84 3.01
N SER A 103 8.06 -30.53 1.74
CA SER A 103 8.99 -30.45 0.61
C SER A 103 9.46 -29.03 0.29
N TYR A 104 9.38 -28.11 1.26
CA TYR A 104 9.62 -26.68 1.05
C TYR A 104 11.00 -26.35 0.50
N VAL A 105 12.05 -27.06 0.91
CA VAL A 105 13.43 -26.83 0.42
C VAL A 105 13.53 -27.15 -1.07
N GLU A 106 13.04 -28.33 -1.48
CA GLU A 106 13.05 -28.75 -2.88
C GLU A 106 12.21 -27.81 -3.74
N GLU A 107 11.00 -27.47 -3.30
CA GLU A 107 10.09 -26.60 -4.05
C GLU A 107 10.66 -25.19 -4.26
N LEU A 108 11.31 -24.61 -3.25
CA LEU A 108 11.90 -23.28 -3.35
C LEU A 108 13.19 -23.26 -4.18
N LEU A 109 13.97 -24.35 -4.18
CA LEU A 109 15.25 -24.42 -4.89
C LEU A 109 15.13 -24.95 -6.33
N ASN A 110 14.03 -25.61 -6.70
CA ASN A 110 13.85 -26.21 -8.02
C ASN A 110 13.01 -25.31 -8.94
N PRO A 111 13.62 -24.50 -9.82
CA PRO A 111 12.90 -23.58 -10.71
C PRO A 111 12.07 -24.32 -11.79
N THR A 112 12.34 -25.60 -12.04
CA THR A 112 11.59 -26.44 -13.00
C THR A 112 10.56 -27.34 -12.33
N GLY A 113 10.48 -27.30 -11.00
CA GLY A 113 9.53 -28.04 -10.20
C GLY A 113 8.09 -27.51 -10.29
N PRO A 114 7.16 -28.10 -9.53
CA PRO A 114 5.74 -27.72 -9.57
C PRO A 114 5.48 -26.22 -9.30
N LEU A 115 6.23 -25.60 -8.38
CA LEU A 115 6.15 -24.18 -8.08
C LEU A 115 6.58 -23.33 -9.29
N GLY A 116 7.74 -23.63 -9.88
CA GLY A 116 8.25 -22.89 -11.03
C GLY A 116 7.38 -23.04 -12.27
N GLN A 117 6.84 -24.25 -12.53
CA GLN A 117 5.88 -24.50 -13.62
C GLN A 117 4.56 -23.78 -13.42
N PHE A 118 4.11 -23.63 -12.19
CA PHE A 118 2.87 -22.90 -11.87
C PHE A 118 3.01 -21.40 -12.12
N LYS A 119 4.21 -20.83 -12.06
CA LYS A 119 4.48 -19.38 -12.24
C LYS A 119 3.58 -18.51 -11.36
N PRO A 120 3.67 -18.60 -10.04
CA PRO A 120 2.81 -17.85 -9.13
C PRO A 120 3.13 -16.35 -9.14
N ASP A 121 2.11 -15.54 -8.84
CA ASP A 121 2.26 -14.12 -8.49
C ASP A 121 2.65 -13.95 -7.01
N LEU A 122 2.18 -14.90 -6.17
CA LEU A 122 2.38 -14.93 -4.73
C LEU A 122 2.77 -16.33 -4.26
N VAL A 123 3.79 -16.41 -3.42
CA VAL A 123 4.14 -17.62 -2.67
C VAL A 123 3.88 -17.38 -1.19
N ILE A 124 3.05 -18.22 -0.57
CA ILE A 124 2.84 -18.25 0.88
C ILE A 124 3.70 -19.38 1.44
N ILE A 125 4.55 -19.09 2.42
CA ILE A 125 5.39 -20.06 3.11
C ILE A 125 4.81 -20.25 4.51
N ALA A 126 4.18 -21.40 4.77
CA ALA A 126 3.47 -21.76 5.99
C ALA A 126 4.07 -23.02 6.61
N LEU A 127 5.10 -22.84 7.42
CA LEU A 127 5.84 -23.91 8.08
C LEU A 127 5.57 -23.88 9.59
N ASP A 128 5.62 -25.06 10.22
CA ASP A 128 5.58 -25.17 11.67
C ASP A 128 6.98 -25.20 12.31
N ILE A 129 7.03 -25.20 13.63
CA ILE A 129 8.29 -25.15 14.39
C ILE A 129 9.11 -26.44 14.21
N GLU A 130 8.46 -27.60 14.11
CA GLU A 130 9.13 -28.88 13.95
C GLU A 130 9.92 -28.93 12.64
N GLU A 131 9.41 -28.28 11.60
CA GLU A 131 10.06 -28.20 10.29
C GLU A 131 11.18 -27.15 10.26
N LEU A 132 10.97 -26.01 10.94
CA LEU A 132 11.92 -24.90 10.91
C LEU A 132 13.09 -25.10 11.89
N ALA A 133 12.79 -25.49 13.14
CA ALA A 133 13.76 -25.61 14.23
C ALA A 133 13.34 -26.75 15.18
N GLY A 134 13.32 -27.99 14.68
CA GLY A 134 12.82 -29.16 15.42
C GLY A 134 13.52 -29.45 16.73
N ASN A 135 14.79 -29.06 16.87
CA ASN A 135 15.56 -29.25 18.09
C ASN A 135 15.32 -28.17 19.15
N LEU A 136 14.63 -27.07 18.82
CA LEU A 136 14.51 -25.91 19.69
C LEU A 136 13.80 -26.25 21.01
N ALA A 137 12.76 -27.07 20.96
CA ALA A 137 12.01 -27.47 22.17
C ALA A 137 12.87 -28.24 23.16
N ASP A 138 13.70 -29.18 22.65
CA ASP A 138 14.60 -29.99 23.49
C ASP A 138 15.74 -29.15 24.08
N LEU A 139 16.30 -28.22 23.30
CA LEU A 139 17.31 -27.27 23.77
C LEU A 139 16.77 -26.36 24.86
N CYS A 140 15.54 -25.84 24.71
CA CYS A 140 14.87 -25.06 25.75
C CYS A 140 14.65 -25.89 27.02
N ALA A 141 14.26 -27.15 26.89
CA ALA A 141 14.04 -28.04 28.04
C ALA A 141 15.34 -28.35 28.80
N THR A 142 16.48 -28.40 28.15
CA THR A 142 17.80 -28.62 28.78
C THR A 142 18.38 -27.36 29.44
N GLY A 143 17.79 -26.18 29.23
CA GLY A 143 18.26 -24.91 29.78
C GLY A 143 19.54 -24.38 29.16
N SER A 144 19.90 -24.85 27.96
CA SER A 144 21.09 -24.42 27.23
C SER A 144 20.84 -23.10 26.48
N GLU A 145 21.04 -21.97 27.13
CA GLU A 145 20.86 -20.65 26.50
C GLU A 145 21.67 -20.51 25.20
N ARG A 146 22.95 -20.88 25.25
CA ARG A 146 23.82 -20.86 24.07
C ARG A 146 23.32 -21.78 22.94
N GLY A 147 22.86 -23.00 23.27
CA GLY A 147 22.33 -23.92 22.26
C GLY A 147 21.04 -23.41 21.61
N VAL A 148 20.19 -22.74 22.39
CA VAL A 148 18.97 -22.07 21.88
C VAL A 148 19.33 -20.96 20.90
N ASP A 149 20.28 -20.09 21.24
CA ASP A 149 20.71 -18.99 20.38
C ASP A 149 21.35 -19.50 19.08
N GLU A 150 22.23 -20.53 19.16
CA GLU A 150 22.86 -21.17 18.00
C GLU A 150 21.80 -21.78 17.08
N GLU A 151 20.80 -22.51 17.58
CA GLU A 151 19.71 -23.08 16.76
C GLU A 151 18.87 -22.01 16.07
N ILE A 152 18.55 -20.90 16.79
CA ILE A 152 17.83 -19.77 16.22
C ILE A 152 18.64 -19.12 15.08
N ASP A 153 19.95 -18.92 15.28
CA ASP A 153 20.84 -18.36 14.24
C ASP A 153 20.95 -19.27 13.02
N GLU A 154 21.12 -20.56 13.22
CA GLU A 154 21.18 -21.54 12.14
C GLU A 154 19.87 -21.62 11.36
N CYS A 155 18.73 -21.65 12.06
CA CYS A 155 17.41 -21.65 11.42
C CYS A 155 17.21 -20.38 10.57
N ALA A 156 17.46 -19.20 11.14
CA ALA A 156 17.33 -17.94 10.43
C ALA A 156 18.27 -17.88 9.20
N GLY A 157 19.51 -18.36 9.35
CA GLY A 157 20.49 -18.46 8.26
C GLY A 157 20.05 -19.40 7.13
N ARG A 158 19.53 -20.58 7.48
CA ARG A 158 18.98 -21.52 6.48
C ARG A 158 17.84 -20.88 5.69
N VAL A 159 16.88 -20.26 6.35
CA VAL A 159 15.74 -19.61 5.70
C VAL A 159 16.20 -18.43 4.83
N GLN A 160 17.16 -17.60 5.31
CA GLN A 160 17.72 -16.51 4.51
C GLN A 160 18.36 -17.01 3.22
N ASN A 161 19.13 -18.09 3.27
CA ASN A 161 19.79 -18.69 2.10
C ASN A 161 18.75 -19.22 1.11
N LEU A 162 17.70 -19.90 1.60
CA LEU A 162 16.61 -20.39 0.76
C LEU A 162 15.86 -19.25 0.05
N LEU A 163 15.51 -18.18 0.77
CA LEU A 163 14.83 -17.05 0.16
C LEU A 163 15.71 -16.29 -0.83
N THR A 164 17.02 -16.20 -0.57
CA THR A 164 17.97 -15.57 -1.48
C THR A 164 18.09 -16.41 -2.77
N ALA A 165 18.22 -17.72 -2.67
CA ALA A 165 18.25 -18.62 -3.82
C ALA A 165 16.94 -18.59 -4.61
N PHE A 166 15.79 -18.64 -3.94
CA PHE A 166 14.48 -18.52 -4.58
C PHE A 166 14.35 -17.20 -5.34
N ARG A 167 14.74 -16.09 -4.71
CA ARG A 167 14.64 -14.76 -5.30
C ARG A 167 15.50 -14.59 -6.55
N SER A 168 16.62 -15.28 -6.65
CA SER A 168 17.50 -15.23 -7.85
C SER A 168 16.85 -15.81 -9.11
N THR A 169 15.84 -16.68 -8.95
CA THR A 169 15.19 -17.39 -10.06
C THR A 169 13.71 -17.11 -10.22
N ASN A 170 13.05 -16.51 -9.19
CA ASN A 170 11.60 -16.34 -9.18
C ASN A 170 11.20 -14.93 -8.69
N PRO A 171 10.44 -14.16 -9.49
CA PRO A 171 10.01 -12.81 -9.15
C PRO A 171 8.75 -12.77 -8.25
N ALA A 172 8.11 -13.92 -7.95
CA ALA A 172 6.88 -13.97 -7.17
C ALA A 172 7.02 -13.25 -5.81
N ARG A 173 5.98 -12.59 -5.37
CA ARG A 173 5.94 -12.01 -4.02
C ARG A 173 5.92 -13.10 -2.97
N ILE A 174 6.49 -12.84 -1.81
CA ILE A 174 6.57 -13.82 -0.72
C ILE A 174 5.80 -13.30 0.49
N LEU A 175 4.89 -14.12 1.02
CA LEU A 175 4.36 -13.99 2.35
C LEU A 175 4.94 -15.10 3.21
N PHE A 176 5.80 -14.74 4.16
CA PHE A 176 6.37 -15.66 5.11
C PHE A 176 5.57 -15.66 6.41
N GLN A 177 4.96 -16.79 6.75
CA GLN A 177 4.18 -16.94 7.97
C GLN A 177 5.10 -17.20 9.16
N GLY A 178 4.92 -16.43 10.24
CA GLY A 178 5.56 -16.66 11.51
C GLY A 178 4.95 -17.83 12.29
N LEU A 179 5.62 -18.21 13.35
CA LEU A 179 5.25 -19.29 14.24
C LEU A 179 4.33 -18.79 15.37
N THR A 180 3.39 -19.62 15.80
CA THR A 180 2.63 -19.35 17.04
C THR A 180 3.46 -19.69 18.25
N VAL A 181 3.45 -18.82 19.25
CA VAL A 181 4.01 -19.10 20.57
C VAL A 181 3.09 -20.08 21.31
N PRO A 182 3.61 -21.18 21.86
CA PRO A 182 2.79 -22.12 22.61
C PRO A 182 2.19 -21.48 23.86
N ASP A 183 0.95 -21.82 24.16
CA ASP A 183 0.23 -21.34 25.35
C ASP A 183 0.75 -21.98 26.64
N ARG A 184 1.39 -23.14 26.53
CA ARG A 184 1.92 -23.91 27.67
C ARG A 184 3.30 -24.45 27.34
N SER A 185 4.19 -24.40 28.36
CA SER A 185 5.50 -25.02 28.29
C SER A 185 5.79 -25.85 29.54
N PRO A 186 6.75 -26.76 29.50
CA PRO A 186 7.17 -27.52 30.68
C PRO A 186 7.72 -26.67 31.82
N LEU A 187 8.17 -25.44 31.54
CA LEU A 187 8.70 -24.51 32.54
C LEU A 187 7.59 -23.78 33.31
N GLY A 188 6.35 -23.83 32.84
CA GLY A 188 5.21 -23.11 33.40
C GLY A 188 5.33 -21.59 33.25
N ASP A 189 4.27 -20.86 33.59
CA ASP A 189 4.17 -19.41 33.36
C ASP A 189 5.29 -18.59 33.99
N VAL A 190 5.73 -19.01 35.21
CA VAL A 190 6.81 -18.31 35.93
C VAL A 190 8.16 -18.53 35.25
N GLY A 191 8.44 -19.77 34.84
CA GLY A 191 9.67 -20.09 34.12
C GLY A 191 9.71 -19.39 32.75
N ASP A 192 8.61 -19.43 32.01
CA ASP A 192 8.48 -18.79 30.71
C ASP A 192 8.68 -17.26 30.77
N ALA A 193 8.20 -16.62 31.83
CA ALA A 193 8.36 -15.19 32.02
C ALA A 193 9.79 -14.76 32.42
N ASN A 194 10.55 -15.63 33.09
CA ASN A 194 11.82 -15.25 33.73
C ASN A 194 13.07 -15.86 33.08
N LEU A 195 12.92 -16.89 32.25
CA LEU A 195 14.04 -17.57 31.60
C LEU A 195 14.08 -17.23 30.11
N SER A 196 15.18 -16.61 29.65
CA SER A 196 15.38 -16.19 28.25
C SER A 196 15.31 -17.38 27.27
N GLN A 197 15.79 -18.56 27.71
CA GLN A 197 15.81 -19.81 26.93
C GLN A 197 14.49 -20.59 26.96
N SER A 198 13.40 -20.05 27.55
CA SER A 198 12.10 -20.71 27.48
C SER A 198 11.59 -20.82 26.04
N LEU A 199 10.84 -21.87 25.73
CA LEU A 199 10.33 -22.10 24.38
C LEU A 199 9.49 -20.92 23.84
N PRO A 200 8.59 -20.31 24.62
CA PRO A 200 7.88 -19.11 24.20
C PRO A 200 8.80 -17.95 23.82
N ASN A 201 9.83 -17.68 24.61
CA ASN A 201 10.79 -16.61 24.36
C ASN A 201 11.67 -16.91 23.14
N ALA A 202 12.13 -18.15 22.99
CA ALA A 202 12.91 -18.61 21.84
C ALA A 202 12.13 -18.47 20.53
N ILE A 203 10.84 -18.87 20.49
CA ILE A 203 9.98 -18.71 19.31
C ILE A 203 9.72 -17.22 19.02
N ALA A 204 9.50 -16.41 20.05
CA ALA A 204 9.33 -14.97 19.87
C ALA A 204 10.59 -14.32 19.28
N GLU A 205 11.79 -14.74 19.70
CA GLU A 205 13.06 -14.28 19.13
C GLU A 205 13.22 -14.75 17.68
N LEU A 206 12.96 -16.02 17.40
CA LEU A 206 13.00 -16.55 16.04
C LEU A 206 12.04 -15.77 15.12
N ASN A 207 10.80 -15.51 15.54
CA ASN A 207 9.86 -14.69 14.79
C ASN A 207 10.39 -13.27 14.52
N ARG A 208 11.08 -12.64 15.49
CA ARG A 208 11.72 -11.32 15.30
C ARG A 208 12.82 -11.35 14.24
N ARG A 209 13.64 -12.43 14.21
CA ARG A 209 14.69 -12.61 13.20
C ARG A 209 14.11 -12.86 11.80
N LEU A 210 13.10 -13.74 11.71
CA LEU A 210 12.37 -14.01 10.46
C LEU A 210 11.70 -12.74 9.92
N ALA A 211 11.07 -11.94 10.78
CA ALA A 211 10.49 -10.65 10.38
C ALA A 211 11.55 -9.65 9.87
N ARG A 212 12.71 -9.60 10.51
CA ARG A 212 13.85 -8.77 10.05
C ARG A 212 14.36 -9.24 8.70
N MET A 213 14.50 -10.53 8.50
CA MET A 213 14.88 -11.15 7.23
C MET A 213 13.89 -10.79 6.12
N CYS A 214 12.58 -10.91 6.36
CA CYS A 214 11.56 -10.53 5.38
C CYS A 214 11.66 -9.05 4.99
N ARG A 215 11.94 -8.15 5.94
CA ARG A 215 12.16 -6.72 5.63
C ARG A 215 13.35 -6.47 4.71
N ASN A 216 14.38 -7.30 4.82
CA ASN A 216 15.60 -7.18 4.01
C ASN A 216 15.49 -7.95 2.67
N THR A 217 14.44 -8.74 2.48
CA THR A 217 14.19 -9.49 1.25
C THR A 217 13.20 -8.73 0.36
N SER A 218 13.57 -8.49 -0.88
CA SER A 218 12.71 -7.77 -1.84
C SER A 218 11.37 -8.48 -2.03
N ALA A 219 10.28 -7.69 -2.06
CA ALA A 219 8.91 -8.18 -2.25
C ALA A 219 8.52 -9.34 -1.29
N CYS A 220 8.98 -9.26 -0.05
CA CYS A 220 8.68 -10.21 1.02
C CYS A 220 8.00 -9.50 2.19
N VAL A 221 6.97 -10.11 2.77
CA VAL A 221 6.30 -9.64 3.99
C VAL A 221 6.20 -10.77 4.99
N PHE A 222 6.38 -10.41 6.26
CA PHE A 222 6.18 -11.32 7.39
C PHE A 222 4.72 -11.24 7.86
N PHE A 223 4.06 -12.38 7.96
CA PHE A 223 2.75 -12.51 8.57
C PHE A 223 2.89 -12.96 10.01
N ASP A 224 2.61 -12.06 10.95
CA ASP A 224 2.68 -12.33 12.39
C ASP A 224 1.47 -13.16 12.84
N LEU A 225 1.59 -14.49 12.70
CA LEU A 225 0.55 -15.43 13.09
C LEU A 225 0.34 -15.46 14.60
N ASP A 226 1.40 -15.28 15.39
CA ASP A 226 1.29 -15.26 16.84
C ASP A 226 0.45 -14.09 17.35
N ARG A 227 0.68 -12.90 16.80
CA ARG A 227 -0.14 -11.73 17.11
C ARG A 227 -1.62 -11.95 16.77
N LEU A 228 -1.90 -12.65 15.67
CA LEU A 228 -3.27 -13.01 15.32
C LEU A 228 -3.84 -13.99 16.32
N ALA A 229 -3.12 -15.06 16.67
CA ALA A 229 -3.53 -16.05 17.67
C ALA A 229 -3.76 -15.40 19.04
N ALA A 230 -2.88 -14.49 19.45
CA ALA A 230 -3.01 -13.75 20.70
C ALA A 230 -4.28 -12.89 20.78
N ARG A 231 -4.69 -12.28 19.64
CA ARG A 231 -5.92 -11.47 19.56
C ARG A 231 -7.19 -12.28 19.83
N TYR A 232 -7.21 -13.55 19.43
CA TYR A 232 -8.37 -14.44 19.60
C TYR A 232 -8.21 -15.43 20.75
N GLY A 233 -7.08 -15.42 21.43
CA GLY A 233 -6.73 -16.31 22.54
C GLY A 233 -5.92 -17.52 22.08
N ARG A 234 -4.62 -17.56 22.41
CA ARG A 234 -3.70 -18.64 22.03
C ARG A 234 -4.19 -20.01 22.48
N SER A 235 -4.78 -20.10 23.68
CA SER A 235 -5.31 -21.35 24.26
C SER A 235 -6.42 -22.01 23.43
N HIS A 236 -7.12 -21.24 22.62
CA HIS A 236 -8.22 -21.72 21.76
C HIS A 236 -7.88 -21.73 20.28
N TRP A 237 -6.74 -21.11 19.91
CA TRP A 237 -6.35 -20.92 18.52
C TRP A 237 -6.13 -22.24 17.78
N ARG A 238 -5.56 -23.24 18.46
CA ARG A 238 -5.27 -24.57 17.94
C ARG A 238 -6.12 -25.61 18.63
N ASP A 239 -6.68 -26.53 17.87
CA ASP A 239 -7.27 -27.76 18.37
C ASP A 239 -6.18 -28.84 18.40
N GLU A 240 -5.69 -29.20 19.58
CA GLU A 240 -4.59 -30.16 19.75
C GLU A 240 -4.90 -31.53 19.13
N ARG A 241 -6.16 -32.00 19.25
CA ARG A 241 -6.56 -33.26 18.66
C ARG A 241 -6.45 -33.22 17.13
N MET A 242 -6.93 -32.14 16.51
CA MET A 242 -6.86 -31.97 15.06
C MET A 242 -5.44 -31.72 14.58
N PHE A 243 -4.63 -31.02 15.36
CA PHE A 243 -3.21 -30.85 15.04
C PHE A 243 -2.45 -32.18 15.06
N LEU A 244 -2.62 -32.97 16.11
CA LEU A 244 -1.96 -34.28 16.24
C LEU A 244 -2.46 -35.29 15.19
N ALA A 245 -3.75 -35.25 14.86
CA ALA A 245 -4.34 -36.18 13.89
C ALA A 245 -4.05 -35.82 12.44
N SER A 246 -3.94 -34.54 12.10
CA SER A 246 -3.89 -34.07 10.70
C SER A 246 -3.01 -32.84 10.47
N ARG A 247 -2.25 -32.40 11.44
CA ARG A 247 -1.41 -31.17 11.37
C ARG A 247 -2.19 -29.92 10.98
N LEU A 248 -3.46 -29.81 11.44
CA LEU A 248 -4.29 -28.63 11.21
C LEU A 248 -3.83 -27.51 12.16
N PRO A 249 -3.30 -26.37 11.68
CA PRO A 249 -2.62 -25.38 12.53
C PRO A 249 -3.58 -24.46 13.29
N VAL A 250 -4.86 -24.43 12.90
CA VAL A 250 -5.87 -23.49 13.39
C VAL A 250 -7.18 -24.24 13.63
N ALA A 251 -7.82 -24.00 14.76
CA ALA A 251 -9.15 -24.55 15.04
C ALA A 251 -10.19 -24.00 14.05
N SER A 252 -11.16 -24.81 13.67
CA SER A 252 -12.08 -24.53 12.56
C SER A 252 -12.88 -23.23 12.70
N GLN A 253 -13.17 -22.82 13.92
CA GLN A 253 -13.86 -21.56 14.24
C GLN A 253 -13.04 -20.31 13.87
N PHE A 254 -11.73 -20.44 13.68
CA PHE A 254 -10.82 -19.33 13.34
C PHE A 254 -10.36 -19.34 11.88
N PHE A 255 -10.86 -20.22 11.02
CA PHE A 255 -10.48 -20.27 9.61
C PHE A 255 -10.70 -18.95 8.88
N GLY A 256 -11.83 -18.29 9.11
CA GLY A 256 -12.13 -16.97 8.53
C GLY A 256 -11.14 -15.90 8.99
N PHE A 257 -10.82 -15.86 10.28
CA PHE A 257 -9.87 -14.89 10.84
C PHE A 257 -8.45 -15.12 10.34
N TYR A 258 -8.03 -16.37 10.23
CA TYR A 258 -6.73 -16.73 9.66
C TYR A 258 -6.66 -16.34 8.18
N ALA A 259 -7.68 -16.67 7.39
CA ALA A 259 -7.77 -16.28 5.99
C ALA A 259 -7.75 -14.75 5.81
N LYS A 260 -8.53 -14.00 6.61
CA LYS A 260 -8.53 -12.53 6.64
C LYS A 260 -7.14 -11.97 6.97
N GLY A 261 -6.43 -12.56 7.92
CA GLY A 261 -5.06 -12.18 8.27
C GLY A 261 -4.07 -12.38 7.12
N LEU A 262 -4.12 -13.53 6.44
CA LEU A 262 -3.30 -13.81 5.26
C LEU A 262 -3.58 -12.81 4.13
N VAL A 263 -4.87 -12.63 3.78
CA VAL A 263 -5.29 -11.71 2.70
C VAL A 263 -4.86 -10.28 3.02
N ARG A 264 -5.04 -9.83 4.26
CA ARG A 264 -4.57 -8.53 4.73
C ARG A 264 -3.07 -8.36 4.50
N SER A 265 -2.29 -9.35 4.90
CA SER A 265 -0.83 -9.29 4.82
C SER A 265 -0.33 -9.28 3.38
N PHE A 266 -0.83 -10.16 2.51
CA PHE A 266 -0.37 -10.14 1.12
C PHE A 266 -0.93 -8.95 0.31
N SER A 267 -2.09 -8.40 0.68
CA SER A 267 -2.64 -7.20 0.03
C SER A 267 -1.69 -6.01 0.14
N SER A 268 -0.93 -5.89 1.23
CA SER A 268 0.09 -4.85 1.40
C SER A 268 1.25 -4.96 0.39
N LEU A 269 1.50 -6.15 -0.18
CA LEU A 269 2.46 -6.37 -1.27
C LEU A 269 1.88 -6.04 -2.66
N LEU A 270 0.56 -6.11 -2.80
CA LEU A 270 -0.14 -6.04 -4.09
C LEU A 270 -0.74 -4.67 -4.37
N ARG A 271 -1.00 -3.88 -3.32
CA ARG A 271 -1.61 -2.55 -3.40
C ARG A 271 -0.82 -1.53 -2.61
N ALA A 272 -0.78 -0.31 -3.13
CA ALA A 272 -0.33 0.83 -2.34
C ALA A 272 -1.34 1.11 -1.22
N PRO A 273 -0.91 1.53 -0.02
CA PRO A 273 -1.82 1.99 1.03
C PRO A 273 -2.61 3.21 0.57
N ARG A 274 -3.82 3.38 1.12
CA ARG A 274 -4.62 4.59 0.93
C ARG A 274 -3.85 5.80 1.47
N LYS A 275 -4.12 6.98 0.92
CA LYS A 275 -3.33 8.19 1.19
C LYS A 275 -4.06 9.23 2.00
N ILE A 276 -5.40 9.21 1.99
CA ILE A 276 -6.23 10.21 2.63
C ILE A 276 -7.40 9.55 3.37
N LEU A 277 -7.66 10.04 4.57
CA LEU A 277 -8.84 9.73 5.37
C LEU A 277 -9.72 10.96 5.44
N CYS A 278 -10.94 10.84 4.94
CA CYS A 278 -11.99 11.83 5.07
C CYS A 278 -12.93 11.42 6.20
N THR A 279 -13.11 12.24 7.21
CA THR A 279 -13.96 11.96 8.37
C THR A 279 -15.15 12.90 8.39
N ASP A 280 -16.31 12.38 8.79
CA ASP A 280 -17.39 13.22 9.27
C ASP A 280 -17.07 13.79 10.66
N LEU A 281 -17.91 14.70 11.17
CA LEU A 281 -17.76 15.37 12.45
C LEU A 281 -18.74 14.80 13.50
N ASP A 282 -20.04 15.02 13.31
CA ASP A 282 -21.09 14.66 14.27
C ASP A 282 -21.16 13.14 14.48
N ASN A 283 -21.19 12.70 15.73
CA ASN A 283 -21.13 11.28 16.13
C ASN A 283 -19.94 10.46 15.56
N THR A 284 -19.00 11.13 14.89
CA THR A 284 -17.80 10.50 14.32
C THR A 284 -16.51 11.08 14.91
N LEU A 285 -16.28 12.40 14.81
CA LEU A 285 -15.12 13.07 15.41
C LEU A 285 -15.40 13.53 16.85
N TRP A 286 -16.64 13.85 17.16
CA TRP A 286 -17.19 14.13 18.50
C TRP A 286 -18.56 13.49 18.65
N GLY A 287 -19.06 13.35 19.88
CA GLY A 287 -20.39 12.81 20.14
C GLY A 287 -21.44 13.93 20.13
N GLY A 288 -22.62 13.63 19.59
CA GLY A 288 -23.70 14.59 19.43
C GLY A 288 -23.69 15.27 18.07
N ILE A 289 -24.66 16.15 17.86
CA ILE A 289 -24.91 16.89 16.63
C ILE A 289 -24.68 18.38 16.92
N LEU A 290 -23.63 18.97 16.33
CA LEU A 290 -23.22 20.33 16.64
C LEU A 290 -24.33 21.37 16.44
N GLY A 291 -25.12 21.22 15.37
CA GLY A 291 -26.23 22.13 15.08
C GLY A 291 -27.41 22.03 16.06
N GLU A 292 -27.55 20.93 16.80
CA GLU A 292 -28.62 20.71 17.78
C GLU A 292 -28.14 20.94 19.22
N ASP A 293 -26.96 20.37 19.56
CA ASP A 293 -26.43 20.36 20.92
C ASP A 293 -25.59 21.61 21.23
N GLY A 294 -25.16 22.35 20.19
CA GLY A 294 -24.26 23.48 20.30
C GLY A 294 -22.83 23.08 20.72
N THR A 295 -21.92 24.06 20.68
CA THR A 295 -20.49 23.85 20.99
C THR A 295 -20.23 23.28 22.39
N ASP A 296 -21.07 23.64 23.38
CA ASP A 296 -20.92 23.19 24.76
C ASP A 296 -21.56 21.80 25.00
N GLY A 297 -22.53 21.40 24.16
CA GLY A 297 -23.27 20.15 24.29
C GLY A 297 -22.60 18.93 23.61
N ILE A 298 -21.69 19.14 22.64
CA ILE A 298 -20.98 18.03 22.02
C ILE A 298 -20.05 17.31 23.00
N ALA A 299 -19.99 15.98 22.91
CA ALA A 299 -19.17 15.15 23.80
C ALA A 299 -17.72 15.09 23.30
N THR A 300 -16.83 15.76 24.04
CA THR A 300 -15.38 15.83 23.81
C THR A 300 -14.61 15.69 25.12
N GLY A 301 -13.28 15.54 25.07
CA GLY A 301 -12.42 15.56 26.26
C GLY A 301 -12.34 14.23 27.01
N ALA A 302 -11.96 14.31 28.29
CA ALA A 302 -11.54 13.15 29.09
C ALA A 302 -12.70 12.31 29.66
N ALA A 303 -13.90 12.86 29.77
CA ALA A 303 -15.06 12.15 30.31
C ALA A 303 -15.73 11.27 29.25
N TYR A 304 -16.33 10.15 29.67
CA TYR A 304 -17.12 9.29 28.77
C TYR A 304 -18.44 10.00 28.40
N PRO A 305 -18.87 9.94 27.13
CA PRO A 305 -18.27 9.26 25.98
C PRO A 305 -17.22 10.09 25.21
N GLY A 306 -16.94 11.34 25.59
CA GLY A 306 -16.00 12.23 24.91
C GLY A 306 -14.61 11.62 24.72
N ASN A 307 -14.13 10.84 25.68
CA ASN A 307 -12.83 10.17 25.61
C ASN A 307 -12.75 9.09 24.51
N CYS A 308 -13.88 8.51 24.07
CA CYS A 308 -13.91 7.58 22.92
C CYS A 308 -13.56 8.34 21.64
N TYR A 309 -14.15 9.50 21.42
CA TYR A 309 -13.88 10.36 20.26
C TYR A 309 -12.48 10.95 20.31
N TRP A 310 -12.03 11.36 21.49
CA TRP A 310 -10.64 11.82 21.68
C TRP A 310 -9.63 10.71 21.35
N ASN A 311 -9.89 9.45 21.73
CA ASN A 311 -9.06 8.31 21.36
C ASN A 311 -9.06 8.07 19.83
N TYR A 312 -10.20 8.22 19.16
CA TYR A 312 -10.30 8.17 17.71
C TYR A 312 -9.47 9.29 17.06
N GLN A 313 -9.61 10.53 17.52
CA GLN A 313 -8.81 11.66 17.03
C GLN A 313 -7.30 11.43 17.22
N ARG A 314 -6.88 10.89 18.37
CA ARG A 314 -5.47 10.50 18.58
C ARG A 314 -4.98 9.47 17.56
N TYR A 315 -5.80 8.49 17.25
CA TYR A 315 -5.48 7.49 16.24
C TYR A 315 -5.33 8.14 14.86
N LEU A 316 -6.23 9.05 14.47
CA LEU A 316 -6.10 9.84 13.24
C LEU A 316 -4.83 10.69 13.24
N LYS A 317 -4.49 11.33 14.35
CA LYS A 317 -3.24 12.09 14.50
C LYS A 317 -2.01 11.21 14.28
N GLN A 318 -2.00 9.99 14.81
CA GLN A 318 -0.93 9.01 14.57
C GLN A 318 -0.85 8.58 13.10
N LEU A 319 -1.97 8.44 12.40
CA LEU A 319 -1.98 8.19 10.97
C LEU A 319 -1.38 9.38 10.19
N SER A 320 -1.74 10.61 10.57
CA SER A 320 -1.22 11.82 9.95
C SER A 320 0.30 11.95 10.09
N THR A 321 0.88 11.64 11.26
CA THR A 321 2.34 11.64 11.44
C THR A 321 3.08 10.63 10.56
N ARG A 322 2.36 9.62 10.04
CA ARG A 322 2.86 8.65 9.06
C ARG A 322 2.62 9.07 7.61
N GLY A 323 2.07 10.27 7.40
CA GLY A 323 1.82 10.83 6.07
C GLY A 323 0.47 10.47 5.46
N ILE A 324 -0.49 10.01 6.26
CA ILE A 324 -1.89 9.90 5.82
C ILE A 324 -2.51 11.29 5.96
N LEU A 325 -3.03 11.82 4.86
CA LEU A 325 -3.73 13.09 4.86
C LEU A 325 -5.06 12.94 5.58
N LEU A 326 -5.46 13.98 6.32
CA LEU A 326 -6.79 14.05 6.93
C LEU A 326 -7.61 15.13 6.23
N ALA A 327 -8.88 14.87 5.96
CA ALA A 327 -9.82 15.86 5.48
C ALA A 327 -11.16 15.74 6.23
N ILE A 328 -11.86 16.85 6.35
CA ILE A 328 -13.22 16.89 6.90
C ILE A 328 -14.21 16.88 5.74
N VAL A 329 -15.25 16.05 5.83
CA VAL A 329 -16.39 16.04 4.91
C VAL A 329 -17.66 15.90 5.74
N SER A 330 -18.33 17.01 6.00
CA SER A 330 -19.45 17.06 6.94
C SER A 330 -20.58 17.97 6.47
N LYS A 331 -21.83 17.56 6.74
CA LYS A 331 -23.04 18.39 6.57
C LYS A 331 -23.23 19.24 7.81
N ASN A 332 -22.64 20.42 7.82
CA ASN A 332 -22.63 21.34 8.95
C ASN A 332 -22.51 22.80 8.48
N ASN A 333 -22.69 23.72 9.40
CA ASN A 333 -22.36 25.13 9.20
C ASN A 333 -20.86 25.36 9.51
N ARG A 334 -20.13 25.91 8.55
CA ARG A 334 -18.70 26.14 8.67
C ARG A 334 -18.31 26.99 9.87
N ALA A 335 -19.06 28.07 10.14
CA ALA A 335 -18.76 28.98 11.25
C ALA A 335 -18.89 28.28 12.61
N ASP A 336 -19.91 27.43 12.77
CA ASP A 336 -20.14 26.69 14.02
C ASP A 336 -19.04 25.64 14.24
N VAL A 337 -18.58 25.00 13.18
CA VAL A 337 -17.45 24.04 13.25
C VAL A 337 -16.15 24.76 13.64
N GLU A 338 -15.86 25.93 13.03
CA GLU A 338 -14.67 26.72 13.36
C GLU A 338 -14.71 27.16 14.83
N GLU A 339 -15.89 27.64 15.32
CA GLU A 339 -16.11 27.99 16.73
C GLU A 339 -15.89 26.76 17.66
N ALA A 340 -16.40 25.56 17.27
CA ALA A 340 -16.25 24.36 18.06
C ALA A 340 -14.76 23.94 18.19
N PHE A 341 -13.99 23.98 17.12
CA PHE A 341 -12.56 23.72 17.17
C PHE A 341 -11.78 24.74 18.02
N GLU A 342 -12.16 26.00 17.98
CA GLU A 342 -11.52 27.05 18.77
C GLU A 342 -11.85 26.90 20.26
N ARG A 343 -13.15 26.87 20.62
CA ARG A 343 -13.61 26.83 22.00
C ARG A 343 -13.28 25.53 22.73
N ARG A 344 -13.35 24.39 22.01
CA ARG A 344 -13.07 23.08 22.58
C ARG A 344 -11.63 22.60 22.29
N SER A 345 -10.73 23.49 21.91
CA SER A 345 -9.35 23.15 21.51
C SER A 345 -8.56 22.38 22.57
N ALA A 346 -8.86 22.57 23.87
CA ALA A 346 -8.24 21.81 24.96
C ALA A 346 -8.77 20.36 25.08
N ASP A 347 -9.98 20.10 24.59
CA ASP A 347 -10.68 18.82 24.67
C ASP A 347 -10.58 17.99 23.39
N LEU A 348 -9.99 18.54 22.33
CA LEU A 348 -9.78 17.90 21.04
C LEU A 348 -8.29 17.54 20.85
N ALA A 349 -8.01 16.35 20.35
CA ALA A 349 -6.64 15.92 19.99
C ALA A 349 -6.20 16.44 18.61
N LEU A 350 -7.15 16.76 17.73
CA LEU A 350 -6.94 17.33 16.41
C LEU A 350 -7.32 18.81 16.38
N LYS A 351 -6.62 19.57 15.55
CA LYS A 351 -6.91 20.97 15.22
C LYS A 351 -7.30 21.07 13.75
N LEU A 352 -7.96 22.16 13.34
CA LEU A 352 -8.27 22.39 11.92
C LEU A 352 -7.03 22.35 11.03
N ASP A 353 -5.89 22.80 11.54
CA ASP A 353 -4.61 22.76 10.82
C ASP A 353 -4.05 21.33 10.61
N ASP A 354 -4.58 20.32 11.27
CA ASP A 354 -4.20 18.93 11.02
C ASP A 354 -4.86 18.38 9.75
N PHE A 355 -5.86 19.06 9.21
CA PHE A 355 -6.57 18.68 8.01
C PHE A 355 -6.02 19.40 6.78
N VAL A 356 -5.83 18.66 5.69
CA VAL A 356 -5.40 19.23 4.40
C VAL A 356 -6.51 20.01 3.71
N ALA A 357 -7.76 19.65 3.98
CA ALA A 357 -8.95 20.32 3.48
C ALA A 357 -10.17 20.05 4.38
N ALA A 358 -11.15 20.97 4.32
CA ALA A 358 -12.42 20.84 5.04
C ALA A 358 -13.58 21.23 4.11
N LYS A 359 -14.34 20.23 3.67
CA LYS A 359 -15.59 20.37 2.92
C LYS A 359 -16.76 20.32 3.92
N ILE A 360 -17.17 21.49 4.36
CA ILE A 360 -18.26 21.69 5.32
C ILE A 360 -19.34 22.45 4.60
N SER A 361 -20.38 21.75 4.18
CA SER A 361 -21.56 22.30 3.48
C SER A 361 -22.72 21.31 3.61
N TRP A 362 -23.92 21.72 3.18
CA TRP A 362 -25.11 20.88 3.15
C TRP A 362 -25.25 20.07 1.84
N ASP A 363 -24.23 20.11 0.98
CA ASP A 363 -24.19 19.33 -0.25
C ASP A 363 -23.99 17.83 0.02
N GLU A 364 -24.25 17.00 -0.98
CA GLU A 364 -24.03 15.58 -0.89
C GLU A 364 -22.53 15.24 -0.67
N LYS A 365 -22.22 14.43 0.35
CA LYS A 365 -20.84 14.11 0.74
C LYS A 365 -20.02 13.44 -0.39
N TRP A 366 -20.68 12.69 -1.30
CA TRP A 366 -20.00 12.10 -2.45
C TRP A 366 -19.53 13.16 -3.47
N VAL A 367 -20.24 14.29 -3.58
CA VAL A 367 -19.80 15.43 -4.41
C VAL A 367 -18.54 16.05 -3.80
N ALA A 368 -18.57 16.32 -2.50
CA ALA A 368 -17.42 16.86 -1.76
C ALA A 368 -16.16 15.98 -1.89
N LEU A 369 -16.31 14.65 -1.85
CA LEU A 369 -15.18 13.73 -2.06
C LEU A 369 -14.62 13.79 -3.49
N ARG A 370 -15.47 13.96 -4.50
CA ARG A 370 -15.03 14.14 -5.90
C ARG A 370 -14.25 15.45 -6.06
N GLU A 371 -14.76 16.54 -5.52
CA GLU A 371 -14.05 17.83 -5.50
C GLU A 371 -12.70 17.73 -4.81
N LEU A 372 -12.62 17.06 -3.64
CA LEU A 372 -11.35 16.83 -2.95
C LEU A 372 -10.37 16.03 -3.78
N SER A 373 -10.85 15.03 -4.53
CA SER A 373 -10.03 14.24 -5.45
C SER A 373 -9.38 15.11 -6.53
N GLU A 374 -10.15 16.04 -7.10
CA GLU A 374 -9.67 16.99 -8.11
C GLU A 374 -8.72 18.03 -7.50
N GLU A 375 -9.11 18.64 -6.38
CA GLU A 375 -8.33 19.66 -5.66
C GLU A 375 -6.97 19.15 -5.21
N LEU A 376 -6.92 17.92 -4.66
CA LEU A 376 -5.71 17.30 -4.19
C LEU A 376 -4.97 16.51 -5.28
N SER A 377 -5.52 16.40 -6.48
CA SER A 377 -4.98 15.57 -7.57
C SER A 377 -4.70 14.13 -7.12
N LEU A 378 -5.60 13.57 -6.32
CA LEU A 378 -5.55 12.20 -5.81
C LEU A 378 -6.68 11.37 -6.42
N GLY A 379 -6.37 10.17 -6.93
CA GLY A 379 -7.41 9.24 -7.38
C GLY A 379 -8.33 8.82 -6.24
N LEU A 380 -9.63 8.66 -6.51
CA LEU A 380 -10.63 8.22 -5.53
C LEU A 380 -10.28 6.87 -4.86
N ASP A 381 -9.50 6.05 -5.54
CA ASP A 381 -8.92 4.82 -5.00
C ASP A 381 -7.90 5.04 -3.87
N SER A 382 -7.51 6.29 -3.59
CA SER A 382 -6.65 6.68 -2.46
C SER A 382 -7.43 7.10 -1.21
N PHE A 383 -8.77 7.21 -1.31
CA PHE A 383 -9.64 7.77 -0.25
C PHE A 383 -10.20 6.67 0.65
N VAL A 384 -10.26 7.00 1.94
CA VAL A 384 -11.06 6.29 2.95
C VAL A 384 -12.03 7.30 3.53
N PHE A 385 -13.31 6.99 3.56
CA PHE A 385 -14.35 7.82 4.16
C PHE A 385 -14.89 7.15 5.42
N VAL A 386 -15.01 7.91 6.50
CA VAL A 386 -15.47 7.44 7.82
C VAL A 386 -16.65 8.27 8.26
N ASP A 387 -17.77 7.63 8.56
CA ASP A 387 -19.04 8.28 8.90
C ASP A 387 -19.90 7.33 9.76
N ASP A 388 -20.71 7.88 10.65
CA ASP A 388 -21.67 7.11 11.44
C ASP A 388 -22.99 6.87 10.70
N ASN A 389 -23.32 7.73 9.73
CA ASN A 389 -24.57 7.70 8.99
C ASN A 389 -24.51 6.65 7.86
N LEU A 390 -25.25 5.56 8.04
CA LEU A 390 -25.31 4.48 7.05
C LEU A 390 -25.87 4.90 5.69
N VAL A 391 -26.73 5.93 5.64
CA VAL A 391 -27.28 6.47 4.38
C VAL A 391 -26.20 7.14 3.57
N GLU A 392 -25.39 7.99 4.22
CA GLU A 392 -24.24 8.65 3.58
C GLU A 392 -23.19 7.60 3.13
N CYS A 393 -22.88 6.63 4.00
CA CYS A 393 -21.99 5.53 3.66
C CYS A 393 -22.46 4.76 2.40
N GLU A 394 -23.76 4.47 2.30
CA GLU A 394 -24.31 3.75 1.14
C GLU A 394 -24.35 4.61 -0.12
N ALA A 395 -24.66 5.91 0.02
CA ALA A 395 -24.60 6.85 -1.09
C ALA A 395 -23.18 6.91 -1.70
N ILE A 396 -22.14 6.97 -0.85
CA ILE A 396 -20.75 6.97 -1.33
C ILE A 396 -20.40 5.64 -2.00
N ARG A 397 -20.73 4.50 -1.40
CA ARG A 397 -20.51 3.17 -2.03
C ARG A 397 -21.14 3.06 -3.41
N ARG A 398 -22.30 3.70 -3.60
CA ARG A 398 -23.04 3.67 -4.87
C ARG A 398 -22.44 4.62 -5.91
N HIS A 399 -22.09 5.84 -5.52
CA HIS A 399 -21.64 6.89 -6.44
C HIS A 399 -20.13 6.89 -6.69
N LEU A 400 -19.34 6.42 -5.71
CA LEU A 400 -17.89 6.40 -5.73
C LEU A 400 -17.36 5.03 -5.23
N PRO A 401 -17.57 3.96 -6.01
CA PRO A 401 -17.22 2.59 -5.57
C PRO A 401 -15.71 2.39 -5.32
N GLU A 402 -14.85 3.29 -5.80
CA GLU A 402 -13.41 3.28 -5.56
C GLU A 402 -13.04 3.73 -4.14
N VAL A 403 -13.90 4.53 -3.51
CA VAL A 403 -13.68 5.04 -2.14
C VAL A 403 -13.95 3.91 -1.14
N ALA A 404 -13.01 3.71 -0.24
CA ALA A 404 -13.22 2.79 0.87
C ALA A 404 -14.09 3.46 1.96
N VAL A 405 -15.13 2.79 2.42
CA VAL A 405 -16.10 3.36 3.38
C VAL A 405 -16.13 2.54 4.66
N VAL A 406 -15.91 3.22 5.79
CA VAL A 406 -16.01 2.66 7.14
C VAL A 406 -17.17 3.34 7.87
N ALA A 407 -18.18 2.55 8.23
CA ALA A 407 -19.27 3.03 9.07
C ALA A 407 -18.89 2.85 10.54
N THR A 408 -19.01 3.90 11.35
CA THR A 408 -18.74 3.87 12.79
C THR A 408 -20.03 3.71 13.59
N PRO A 409 -20.02 2.95 14.70
CA PRO A 409 -21.23 2.72 15.48
C PRO A 409 -21.46 3.84 16.49
N VAL A 410 -22.55 4.58 16.36
CA VAL A 410 -22.93 5.67 17.31
C VAL A 410 -23.06 5.16 18.75
N ASN A 411 -23.65 3.98 18.93
CA ASN A 411 -23.90 3.40 20.24
C ASN A 411 -22.66 2.75 20.90
N GLU A 412 -21.59 2.53 20.12
CA GLU A 412 -20.35 1.90 20.55
C GLU A 412 -19.13 2.70 20.08
N PRO A 413 -19.03 4.01 20.39
CA PRO A 413 -17.98 4.89 19.83
C PRO A 413 -16.56 4.43 20.16
N TRP A 414 -16.36 3.63 21.22
CA TRP A 414 -15.06 3.03 21.55
C TRP A 414 -14.54 2.04 20.49
N ARG A 415 -15.42 1.54 19.59
CA ARG A 415 -15.04 0.61 18.51
C ARG A 415 -14.57 1.30 17.23
N SER A 416 -14.71 2.60 17.11
CA SER A 416 -14.38 3.33 15.86
C SER A 416 -12.92 3.10 15.45
N VAL A 417 -11.98 3.11 16.40
CA VAL A 417 -10.56 2.80 16.13
C VAL A 417 -10.38 1.36 15.67
N GLU A 418 -11.01 0.40 16.34
CA GLU A 418 -10.95 -1.03 15.99
C GLU A 418 -11.46 -1.25 14.56
N MET A 419 -12.65 -0.73 14.26
CA MET A 419 -13.29 -0.90 12.96
C MET A 419 -12.45 -0.32 11.81
N LEU A 420 -11.85 0.85 12.02
CA LEU A 420 -10.95 1.45 11.04
C LEU A 420 -9.65 0.64 10.89
N ALA A 421 -9.02 0.25 11.99
CA ALA A 421 -7.76 -0.50 12.01
C ALA A 421 -7.90 -1.89 11.37
N GLU A 422 -9.07 -2.52 11.50
CA GLU A 422 -9.33 -3.84 10.91
C GLU A 422 -9.36 -3.85 9.39
N GLN A 423 -9.57 -2.71 8.73
CA GLN A 423 -9.69 -2.64 7.27
C GLN A 423 -8.36 -2.65 6.52
N SER A 424 -7.22 -2.46 7.21
CA SER A 424 -5.87 -2.47 6.60
C SER A 424 -5.62 -1.43 5.51
N TYR A 425 -6.47 -0.44 5.37
CA TYR A 425 -6.35 0.57 4.30
C TYR A 425 -5.04 1.36 4.36
N PHE A 426 -4.50 1.52 5.57
CA PHE A 426 -3.28 2.29 5.84
C PHE A 426 -2.10 1.41 6.24
N ASP A 427 -2.19 0.10 6.07
CA ASP A 427 -1.06 -0.80 6.32
C ASP A 427 0.06 -0.50 5.33
N ALA A 428 1.25 -0.22 5.85
CA ALA A 428 2.43 0.09 5.06
C ALA A 428 3.59 -0.82 5.48
N ILE A 429 4.28 -1.39 4.50
CA ILE A 429 5.49 -2.19 4.73
C ILE A 429 6.65 -1.29 5.12
N THR A 430 6.71 -0.09 4.54
CA THR A 430 7.74 0.93 4.80
C THR A 430 7.11 2.31 4.93
N ILE A 431 7.66 3.14 5.79
CA ILE A 431 7.32 4.56 5.92
C ILE A 431 8.58 5.34 5.54
N THR A 432 8.45 6.29 4.62
CA THR A 432 9.56 7.09 4.13
C THR A 432 9.47 8.53 4.69
N ASN A 433 10.58 9.26 4.69
CA ASN A 433 10.59 10.67 5.07
C ASN A 433 9.63 11.51 4.20
N ASP A 434 9.48 11.16 2.93
CA ASP A 434 8.52 11.79 2.04
C ASP A 434 7.06 11.52 2.42
N ASP A 435 6.78 10.32 2.95
CA ASP A 435 5.44 10.04 3.45
C ASP A 435 5.15 10.93 4.66
N MET A 436 6.10 11.10 5.58
CA MET A 436 5.96 11.95 6.76
C MET A 436 5.79 13.45 6.42
N GLY A 437 6.44 13.95 5.37
CA GLY A 437 6.33 15.34 4.90
C GLY A 437 5.09 15.64 4.05
N ARG A 438 4.24 14.66 3.78
CA ARG A 438 3.13 14.78 2.82
C ARG A 438 2.12 15.88 3.17
N LEU A 439 1.73 16.02 4.43
CA LEU A 439 0.75 17.05 4.85
C LEU A 439 1.26 18.46 4.52
N GLU A 440 2.50 18.78 4.89
CA GLU A 440 3.07 20.10 4.63
C GLU A 440 3.20 20.38 3.13
N GLU A 441 3.49 19.35 2.36
CA GLU A 441 3.57 19.45 0.91
C GLU A 441 2.20 19.77 0.27
N TYR A 442 1.12 19.11 0.71
CA TYR A 442 -0.23 19.40 0.19
C TYR A 442 -0.74 20.77 0.64
N LYS A 443 -0.41 21.22 1.85
CA LYS A 443 -0.68 22.59 2.29
C LYS A 443 0.06 23.61 1.42
N ALA A 444 1.33 23.37 1.14
CA ALA A 444 2.12 24.21 0.23
C ALA A 444 1.50 24.21 -1.18
N GLN A 445 0.98 23.07 -1.65
CA GLN A 445 0.29 23.00 -2.94
C GLN A 445 -1.01 23.83 -2.95
N ALA A 446 -1.82 23.77 -1.90
CA ALA A 446 -3.03 24.58 -1.78
C ALA A 446 -2.69 26.09 -1.82
N GLN A 447 -1.63 26.51 -1.14
CA GLN A 447 -1.15 27.90 -1.20
C GLN A 447 -0.69 28.31 -2.61
N ARG A 448 -0.04 27.40 -3.35
CA ARG A 448 0.35 27.64 -4.76
C ARG A 448 -0.87 27.83 -5.66
N VAL A 449 -1.92 27.01 -5.49
CA VAL A 449 -3.16 27.14 -6.24
C VAL A 449 -3.83 28.50 -5.96
N GLN A 450 -3.87 28.91 -4.70
CA GLN A 450 -4.40 30.22 -4.34
C GLN A 450 -3.59 31.36 -4.98
N LEU A 451 -2.25 31.27 -4.97
CA LEU A 451 -1.39 32.24 -5.61
C LEU A 451 -1.61 32.27 -7.12
N ALA A 452 -1.78 31.10 -7.76
CA ALA A 452 -2.06 31.00 -9.20
C ALA A 452 -3.37 31.72 -9.59
N ASN A 453 -4.41 31.59 -8.75
CA ASN A 453 -5.71 32.21 -8.98
C ASN A 453 -5.68 33.76 -8.81
N THR A 454 -4.66 34.31 -8.15
CA THR A 454 -4.49 35.75 -7.92
C THR A 454 -3.45 36.39 -8.83
N ALA A 455 -2.67 35.61 -9.58
CA ALA A 455 -1.63 36.09 -10.49
C ALA A 455 -2.23 36.66 -11.78
N ALA A 456 -1.61 37.71 -12.33
CA ALA A 456 -2.07 38.36 -13.55
C ALA A 456 -1.84 37.52 -14.82
N SER A 457 -0.79 36.67 -14.79
CA SER A 457 -0.47 35.74 -15.87
C SER A 457 0.17 34.46 -15.32
N ARG A 458 0.25 33.41 -16.16
CA ARG A 458 0.97 32.18 -15.82
C ARG A 458 2.47 32.43 -15.58
N GLU A 459 3.07 33.31 -16.35
CA GLU A 459 4.49 33.67 -16.23
C GLU A 459 4.75 34.40 -14.91
N ASP A 460 3.90 35.37 -14.54
CA ASP A 460 3.98 36.07 -13.26
C ASP A 460 3.83 35.10 -12.07
N PHE A 461 2.88 34.17 -12.17
CA PHE A 461 2.74 33.12 -11.19
C PHE A 461 4.02 32.30 -11.02
N LEU A 462 4.57 31.77 -12.14
CA LEU A 462 5.77 30.93 -12.10
C LEU A 462 6.99 31.71 -11.57
N ALA A 463 7.17 32.95 -11.98
CA ALA A 463 8.22 33.83 -11.49
C ALA A 463 8.08 34.09 -9.96
N SER A 464 6.84 34.27 -9.49
CA SER A 464 6.56 34.53 -8.06
C SER A 464 6.82 33.32 -7.14
N LEU A 465 6.92 32.11 -7.70
CA LEU A 465 7.23 30.90 -6.93
C LEU A 465 8.68 30.88 -6.42
N GLY A 466 9.62 31.55 -7.10
CA GLY A 466 11.05 31.51 -6.74
C GLY A 466 11.62 30.09 -6.81
N ILE A 467 11.35 29.38 -7.91
CA ILE A 467 11.75 27.98 -8.07
C ILE A 467 13.27 27.87 -8.20
N VAL A 468 13.85 26.97 -7.39
CA VAL A 468 15.26 26.58 -7.46
C VAL A 468 15.36 25.08 -7.76
N CYS A 469 16.05 24.73 -8.83
CA CYS A 469 16.38 23.36 -9.20
C CYS A 469 17.83 23.04 -8.84
N ILE A 470 18.02 21.96 -8.09
CA ILE A 470 19.34 21.44 -7.69
C ILE A 470 19.51 20.12 -8.43
N PHE A 471 20.44 20.08 -9.38
CA PHE A 471 20.75 18.88 -10.15
C PHE A 471 21.93 18.15 -9.55
N GLY A 472 21.88 16.82 -9.57
CA GLY A 472 22.95 15.98 -9.04
C GLY A 472 22.91 14.57 -9.62
N SER A 473 23.92 13.77 -9.23
CA SER A 473 23.96 12.35 -9.58
C SER A 473 23.02 11.56 -8.66
N ALA A 474 22.33 10.56 -9.20
CA ALA A 474 21.56 9.61 -8.39
C ALA A 474 22.43 8.78 -7.45
N LEU A 475 23.76 8.74 -7.65
CA LEU A 475 24.69 8.08 -6.75
C LEU A 475 25.01 8.92 -5.50
N ASP A 476 24.91 10.25 -5.61
CA ASP A 476 25.14 11.20 -4.51
C ASP A 476 23.85 11.49 -3.71
N ALA A 477 22.70 11.17 -4.29
CA ALA A 477 21.39 11.29 -3.64
C ALA A 477 20.97 9.95 -3.00
N PRO A 478 19.96 9.91 -2.10
CA PRO A 478 19.42 8.65 -1.62
C PRO A 478 18.87 7.83 -2.81
N LEU A 479 19.64 6.84 -3.28
CA LEU A 479 19.30 5.97 -4.42
C LEU A 479 17.91 5.35 -4.26
N THR A 480 17.55 5.05 -3.02
CA THR A 480 16.21 4.60 -2.61
C THR A 480 15.11 5.53 -3.15
N ARG A 481 15.36 6.85 -3.18
CA ARG A 481 14.38 7.83 -3.68
C ARG A 481 14.26 7.81 -5.19
N ALA A 482 15.36 7.70 -5.92
CA ALA A 482 15.35 7.55 -7.38
C ALA A 482 14.55 6.30 -7.80
N VAL A 483 14.77 5.17 -7.12
CA VAL A 483 14.04 3.92 -7.34
C VAL A 483 12.55 4.05 -7.00
N GLN A 484 12.20 4.77 -5.94
CA GLN A 484 10.80 5.05 -5.61
C GLN A 484 10.10 5.89 -6.67
N LEU A 485 10.77 6.89 -7.24
CA LEU A 485 10.23 7.67 -8.35
C LEU A 485 9.93 6.77 -9.56
N LEU A 486 10.87 5.90 -9.94
CA LEU A 486 10.67 4.89 -11.01
C LEU A 486 9.46 4.00 -10.72
N ALA A 487 9.28 3.56 -9.47
CA ALA A 487 8.18 2.67 -9.09
C ALA A 487 6.81 3.36 -9.04
N LYS A 488 6.76 4.63 -8.60
CA LYS A 488 5.50 5.33 -8.27
C LYS A 488 5.04 6.30 -9.36
N THR A 489 5.93 6.76 -10.28
CA THR A 489 5.60 7.78 -11.28
C THR A 489 4.99 7.17 -12.52
N ASN A 490 3.82 7.67 -12.92
CA ASN A 490 3.07 7.18 -14.07
C ASN A 490 2.66 8.29 -15.04
N GLN A 491 2.27 9.49 -14.55
CA GLN A 491 1.75 10.57 -15.40
C GLN A 491 2.83 11.21 -16.26
N PHE A 492 3.96 11.57 -15.66
CA PHE A 492 5.12 12.04 -16.40
C PHE A 492 6.23 10.99 -16.28
N ASN A 493 6.16 9.98 -17.12
CA ASN A 493 7.18 8.95 -17.31
C ASN A 493 7.16 8.54 -18.78
N LEU A 494 8.15 8.98 -19.53
CA LEU A 494 8.13 8.88 -20.99
C LEU A 494 8.26 7.45 -21.49
N THR A 495 8.94 6.56 -20.77
CA THR A 495 9.14 5.16 -21.20
C THR A 495 8.46 4.14 -20.31
N THR A 496 7.93 4.57 -19.16
CA THR A 496 7.30 3.69 -18.14
C THR A 496 8.18 2.52 -17.66
N ARG A 497 9.47 2.52 -17.99
CA ARG A 497 10.45 1.52 -17.56
C ARG A 497 10.61 1.55 -16.04
N ARG A 498 10.87 0.38 -15.46
CA ARG A 498 11.06 0.18 -14.02
C ARG A 498 12.45 -0.40 -13.81
N HIS A 499 13.37 0.41 -13.32
CA HIS A 499 14.72 -0.02 -12.99
C HIS A 499 14.85 -0.28 -11.49
N SER A 500 15.57 -1.33 -11.14
CA SER A 500 16.01 -1.61 -9.77
C SER A 500 17.15 -0.67 -9.35
N ALA A 501 17.49 -0.65 -8.07
CA ALA A 501 18.63 0.13 -7.58
C ALA A 501 19.94 -0.25 -8.28
N ALA A 502 20.19 -1.56 -8.41
CA ALA A 502 21.39 -2.08 -9.08
C ALA A 502 21.46 -1.68 -10.57
N GLU A 503 20.31 -1.63 -11.26
CA GLU A 503 20.25 -1.19 -12.66
C GLU A 503 20.51 0.32 -12.79
N VAL A 504 20.00 1.15 -11.86
CA VAL A 504 20.30 2.60 -11.84
C VAL A 504 21.79 2.84 -11.55
N GLU A 505 22.37 2.12 -10.61
CA GLU A 505 23.81 2.18 -10.32
C GLU A 505 24.64 1.73 -11.53
N ALA A 506 24.29 0.61 -12.14
CA ALA A 506 24.97 0.10 -13.32
C ALA A 506 24.86 1.10 -14.48
N PHE A 507 23.72 1.77 -14.64
CA PHE A 507 23.50 2.78 -15.66
C PHE A 507 24.40 4.00 -15.42
N ALA A 508 24.48 4.49 -14.20
CA ALA A 508 25.31 5.64 -13.81
C ALA A 508 26.80 5.36 -13.94
N ASN A 509 27.23 4.12 -13.68
CA ASN A 509 28.64 3.69 -13.75
C ASN A 509 29.07 3.23 -15.16
N ASN A 510 28.13 3.11 -16.12
CA ASN A 510 28.46 2.73 -17.48
C ASN A 510 29.23 3.87 -18.18
N GLN A 511 30.18 3.51 -19.08
CA GLN A 511 30.89 4.48 -19.89
C GLN A 511 29.91 5.27 -20.79
N GLY A 512 29.80 6.57 -20.55
CA GLY A 512 28.81 7.43 -21.21
C GLY A 512 27.44 7.49 -20.53
N GLY A 513 27.17 6.65 -19.52
CA GLY A 513 25.94 6.65 -18.74
C GLY A 513 25.86 7.85 -17.79
N GLN A 514 24.62 8.26 -17.46
CA GLN A 514 24.33 9.24 -16.41
C GLN A 514 22.97 8.93 -15.80
N ALA A 515 22.90 9.04 -14.48
CA ALA A 515 21.64 9.03 -13.73
C ALA A 515 21.51 10.39 -13.03
N ILE A 516 20.68 11.27 -13.59
CA ILE A 516 20.53 12.66 -13.17
C ILE A 516 19.27 12.78 -12.32
N VAL A 517 19.38 13.32 -11.11
CA VAL A 517 18.24 13.66 -10.26
C VAL A 517 18.07 15.18 -10.19
N VAL A 518 16.82 15.63 -9.98
CA VAL A 518 16.52 17.01 -9.66
C VAL A 518 15.78 17.10 -8.33
N ARG A 519 16.29 17.94 -7.44
CA ARG A 519 15.62 18.41 -6.23
C ARG A 519 15.07 19.80 -6.50
N VAL A 520 13.85 20.05 -6.05
CA VAL A 520 13.16 21.32 -6.29
C VAL A 520 12.70 21.91 -4.98
N ARG A 521 13.02 23.19 -4.78
CA ARG A 521 12.46 24.02 -3.71
C ARG A 521 11.84 25.29 -4.28
N ASP A 522 10.84 25.82 -3.60
CA ASP A 522 10.22 27.09 -3.90
C ASP A 522 9.87 27.84 -2.60
N ARG A 523 9.27 29.02 -2.68
CA ARG A 523 8.93 29.85 -1.51
C ARG A 523 8.00 29.16 -0.49
N PHE A 524 7.29 28.09 -0.90
CA PHE A 524 6.34 27.36 -0.05
C PHE A 524 6.92 26.09 0.56
N GLY A 525 8.11 25.64 0.11
CA GLY A 525 8.76 24.48 0.68
C GLY A 525 9.75 23.78 -0.25
N ASP A 526 10.31 22.69 0.28
CA ASP A 526 11.24 21.81 -0.42
C ASP A 526 10.51 20.52 -0.82
N ALA A 527 10.30 20.30 -2.09
CA ALA A 527 9.67 19.09 -2.63
C ALA A 527 10.61 17.87 -2.66
N GLY A 528 11.87 18.03 -2.24
CA GLY A 528 12.88 16.99 -2.28
C GLY A 528 13.27 16.57 -3.71
N VAL A 529 13.76 15.34 -3.87
CA VAL A 529 14.05 14.77 -5.20
C VAL A 529 12.75 14.42 -5.91
N VAL A 530 12.47 15.12 -6.99
CA VAL A 530 11.20 15.05 -7.73
C VAL A 530 11.33 14.57 -9.16
N GLY A 531 12.53 14.43 -9.70
CA GLY A 531 12.77 13.93 -11.05
C GLY A 531 14.01 13.08 -11.17
N LEU A 532 13.99 12.20 -12.19
CA LEU A 532 15.10 11.34 -12.56
C LEU A 532 15.18 11.25 -14.09
N ALA A 533 16.40 11.34 -14.62
CA ALA A 533 16.69 10.98 -15.99
C ALA A 533 17.84 9.97 -16.04
N LEU A 534 17.68 8.96 -16.88
CA LEU A 534 18.73 8.01 -17.23
C LEU A 534 19.13 8.25 -18.69
N THR A 535 20.40 8.57 -18.93
CA THR A 535 20.89 8.88 -20.29
C THR A 535 22.16 8.10 -20.61
N LEU A 536 22.32 7.72 -21.86
CA LEU A 536 23.50 6.99 -22.35
C LEU A 536 24.04 7.66 -23.60
N THR A 537 25.26 8.22 -23.51
CA THR A 537 25.97 8.83 -24.64
C THR A 537 26.87 7.79 -25.31
N LYS A 538 26.62 7.57 -26.62
CA LYS A 538 27.47 6.73 -27.47
C LYS A 538 27.86 7.51 -28.73
N GLY A 539 29.16 7.79 -28.86
CA GLY A 539 29.64 8.66 -29.96
C GLY A 539 28.98 10.04 -29.89
N HIS A 540 28.31 10.45 -30.95
CA HIS A 540 27.65 11.76 -31.05
C HIS A 540 26.18 11.79 -30.66
N ILE A 541 25.63 10.68 -30.18
CA ILE A 541 24.21 10.56 -29.81
C ILE A 541 24.10 10.30 -28.30
N CYS A 542 23.30 11.11 -27.61
CA CYS A 542 22.86 10.87 -26.25
C CYS A 542 21.41 10.36 -26.26
N HIS A 543 21.20 9.12 -25.87
CA HIS A 543 19.89 8.50 -25.73
C HIS A 543 19.33 8.75 -24.33
N ILE A 544 18.09 9.24 -24.25
CA ILE A 544 17.32 9.42 -23.03
C ILE A 544 16.50 8.13 -22.83
N ASP A 545 17.01 7.20 -22.03
CA ASP A 545 16.35 5.92 -21.72
C ASP A 545 15.10 6.12 -20.85
N SER A 546 15.21 6.98 -19.85
CA SER A 546 14.12 7.28 -18.93
C SER A 546 14.14 8.76 -18.56
N LEU A 547 12.98 9.41 -18.59
CA LEU A 547 12.77 10.76 -18.07
C LEU A 547 11.42 10.78 -17.36
N LEU A 548 11.46 11.08 -16.06
CA LEU A 548 10.27 11.06 -15.24
C LEU A 548 10.28 12.16 -14.16
N LEU A 549 9.10 12.65 -13.84
CA LEU A 549 8.86 13.69 -12.83
C LEU A 549 7.68 13.33 -11.94
N SER A 550 7.81 13.62 -10.66
CA SER A 550 6.70 13.58 -9.71
C SER A 550 5.55 14.50 -10.18
N CYS A 551 4.31 14.03 -10.04
CA CYS A 551 3.12 14.83 -10.40
C CYS A 551 3.04 16.19 -9.67
N ARG A 552 3.73 16.33 -8.53
CA ARG A 552 3.79 17.52 -7.70
C ARG A 552 4.38 18.75 -8.39
N VAL A 553 5.23 18.56 -9.38
CA VAL A 553 6.00 19.63 -10.03
C VAL A 553 5.72 19.77 -11.52
N ILE A 554 4.86 18.94 -12.08
CA ILE A 554 4.46 19.00 -13.48
C ILE A 554 3.84 20.37 -13.79
N GLY A 555 4.16 20.92 -14.98
CA GLY A 555 3.61 22.17 -15.47
C GLY A 555 4.25 23.44 -14.90
N ARG A 556 5.33 23.31 -14.12
CA ARG A 556 6.10 24.45 -13.58
C ARG A 556 7.39 24.73 -14.36
N GLY A 557 7.64 23.97 -15.43
CA GLY A 557 8.84 24.10 -16.26
C GLY A 557 10.02 23.25 -15.80
N ILE A 558 9.84 22.39 -14.78
CA ILE A 558 10.89 21.50 -14.27
C ILE A 558 11.25 20.45 -15.33
N GLU A 559 10.26 20.00 -16.11
CA GLU A 559 10.42 19.11 -17.26
C GLU A 559 11.36 19.70 -18.32
N THR A 560 11.19 20.98 -18.62
CA THR A 560 12.05 21.73 -19.54
C THR A 560 13.45 21.96 -18.96
N ALA A 561 13.53 22.27 -17.66
CA ALA A 561 14.80 22.44 -16.96
C ALA A 561 15.64 21.16 -16.93
N MET A 562 15.01 20.00 -16.71
CA MET A 562 15.69 18.71 -16.83
C MET A 562 16.20 18.45 -18.24
N LEU A 563 15.40 18.72 -19.26
CA LEU A 563 15.80 18.52 -20.64
C LEU A 563 16.99 19.46 -21.02
N ALA A 564 16.97 20.72 -20.57
CA ALA A 564 18.07 21.65 -20.76
C ALA A 564 19.36 21.17 -20.10
N THR A 565 19.27 20.63 -18.89
CA THR A 565 20.40 20.05 -18.16
C THR A 565 20.95 18.81 -18.88
N ILE A 566 20.07 17.91 -19.34
CA ILE A 566 20.45 16.72 -20.15
C ILE A 566 21.20 17.16 -21.41
N ALA A 567 20.69 18.16 -22.13
CA ALA A 567 21.31 18.68 -23.37
C ALA A 567 22.71 19.24 -23.08
N THR A 568 22.86 20.04 -22.02
CA THR A 568 24.16 20.60 -21.60
C THR A 568 25.17 19.51 -21.26
N LEU A 569 24.76 18.52 -20.45
CA LEU A 569 25.63 17.40 -20.06
C LEU A 569 25.99 16.50 -21.25
N ALA A 570 25.07 16.30 -22.18
CA ALA A 570 25.31 15.55 -23.41
C ALA A 570 26.34 16.25 -24.30
N GLN A 571 26.22 17.57 -24.49
CA GLN A 571 27.22 18.36 -25.23
C GLN A 571 28.61 18.32 -24.58
N GLN A 572 28.69 18.40 -23.25
CA GLN A 572 29.97 18.26 -22.53
C GLN A 572 30.64 16.91 -22.79
N LYS A 573 29.86 15.86 -23.09
CA LYS A 573 30.36 14.52 -23.48
C LYS A 573 30.56 14.36 -24.99
N GLY A 574 30.42 15.42 -25.77
CA GLY A 574 30.65 15.43 -27.23
C GLY A 574 29.45 14.97 -28.03
N ALA A 575 28.25 14.85 -27.44
CA ALA A 575 27.05 14.55 -28.21
C ALA A 575 26.58 15.78 -29.01
N THR A 576 26.18 15.55 -30.25
CA THR A 576 25.58 16.56 -31.16
C THR A 576 24.09 16.32 -31.35
N ARG A 577 23.56 15.19 -30.87
CA ARG A 577 22.16 14.82 -30.98
C ARG A 577 21.62 14.22 -29.67
N LEU A 578 20.36 14.55 -29.35
CA LEU A 578 19.58 13.86 -28.35
C LEU A 578 18.58 12.93 -29.05
N LEU A 579 18.50 11.70 -28.57
CA LEU A 579 17.49 10.71 -28.97
C LEU A 579 16.54 10.48 -27.79
N GLY A 580 15.30 10.89 -27.94
CA GLY A 580 14.22 10.70 -26.97
C GLY A 580 13.35 9.51 -27.33
N GLU A 581 12.93 8.73 -26.36
CA GLU A 581 12.04 7.60 -26.53
C GLU A 581 10.74 7.83 -25.75
N PHE A 582 9.60 7.57 -26.40
CA PHE A 582 8.28 7.60 -25.78
C PHE A 582 7.59 6.26 -25.97
N ILE A 583 7.15 5.62 -24.86
CA ILE A 583 6.36 4.39 -24.88
C ILE A 583 4.96 4.73 -24.38
N PRO A 584 3.92 4.71 -25.24
CA PRO A 584 2.57 5.10 -24.88
C PRO A 584 1.96 4.21 -23.79
N SER A 585 1.24 4.81 -22.86
CA SER A 585 0.40 4.12 -21.89
C SER A 585 -0.84 4.95 -21.57
N LYS A 586 -1.90 4.30 -21.03
CA LYS A 586 -3.11 5.03 -20.60
C LYS A 586 -2.83 6.12 -19.56
N LYS A 587 -1.72 6.01 -18.81
CA LYS A 587 -1.41 6.92 -17.70
C LYS A 587 -0.46 8.05 -18.07
N ASN A 588 0.38 7.90 -19.13
CA ASN A 588 1.33 8.92 -19.57
C ASN A 588 0.89 9.70 -20.82
N ALA A 589 -0.36 9.52 -21.25
CA ALA A 589 -0.93 10.29 -22.37
C ALA A 589 -0.73 11.82 -22.25
N PRO A 590 -0.79 12.46 -21.07
CA PRO A 590 -0.55 13.90 -20.94
C PRO A 590 0.85 14.37 -21.34
N CYS A 591 1.86 13.50 -21.41
CA CYS A 591 3.22 13.86 -21.85
C CYS A 591 3.58 13.33 -23.25
N ALA A 592 2.61 12.90 -24.03
CA ALA A 592 2.84 12.36 -25.38
C ALA A 592 3.46 13.38 -26.35
N THR A 593 3.18 14.66 -26.18
CA THR A 593 3.70 15.76 -27.04
C THR A 593 5.02 16.34 -26.52
N PHE A 594 5.51 15.90 -25.35
CA PHE A 594 6.65 16.52 -24.67
C PHE A 594 7.87 16.74 -25.56
N TYR A 595 8.30 15.74 -26.30
CA TYR A 595 9.46 15.88 -27.19
C TYR A 595 9.18 16.83 -28.35
N ALA A 596 8.00 16.74 -28.97
CA ALA A 596 7.60 17.63 -30.06
C ALA A 596 7.50 19.10 -29.62
N ASP A 597 6.95 19.34 -28.42
CA ASP A 597 6.83 20.68 -27.81
C ASP A 597 8.21 21.32 -27.54
N HIS A 598 9.27 20.48 -27.40
CA HIS A 598 10.64 20.92 -27.21
C HIS A 598 11.51 20.87 -28.47
N GLY A 599 10.88 20.80 -29.67
CA GLY A 599 11.55 20.93 -30.95
C GLY A 599 12.22 19.65 -31.47
N PHE A 600 11.93 18.49 -30.85
CA PHE A 600 12.39 17.22 -31.42
C PHE A 600 11.55 16.84 -32.64
N ALA A 601 12.19 16.29 -33.65
CA ALA A 601 11.55 15.71 -34.81
C ALA A 601 11.38 14.19 -34.67
N LEU A 602 10.29 13.65 -35.19
CA LEU A 602 10.07 12.20 -35.25
C LEU A 602 11.18 11.54 -36.07
N CYS A 603 11.75 10.45 -35.61
CA CYS A 603 12.80 9.73 -36.28
C CYS A 603 12.56 8.22 -36.34
N MET A 604 13.36 7.50 -37.10
CA MET A 604 13.27 6.04 -37.19
C MET A 604 13.74 5.37 -35.89
N ALA A 605 13.01 4.35 -35.50
CA ALA A 605 13.37 3.55 -34.34
C ALA A 605 14.71 2.80 -34.56
N PRO A 606 15.59 2.74 -33.55
CA PRO A 606 16.77 1.87 -33.60
C PRO A 606 16.40 0.39 -33.76
N PRO A 607 17.27 -0.45 -34.35
CA PRO A 607 16.96 -1.86 -34.62
C PRO A 607 16.57 -2.71 -33.40
N ALA A 608 16.97 -2.30 -32.18
CA ALA A 608 16.69 -2.99 -30.94
C ALA A 608 15.53 -2.35 -30.14
N ALA A 609 14.72 -1.46 -30.75
CA ALA A 609 13.61 -0.79 -30.09
C ALA A 609 12.46 -1.75 -29.75
N ALA A 610 11.74 -1.47 -28.65
CA ALA A 610 10.50 -2.16 -28.34
C ALA A 610 9.41 -1.84 -29.39
N PRO A 611 8.47 -2.78 -29.66
CA PRO A 611 7.50 -2.65 -30.76
C PRO A 611 6.65 -1.36 -30.74
N ASP A 612 6.33 -0.86 -29.54
CA ASP A 612 5.44 0.29 -29.33
C ASP A 612 6.20 1.61 -29.07
N SER A 613 7.53 1.61 -29.21
CA SER A 613 8.36 2.79 -28.92
C SER A 613 8.31 3.78 -30.07
N ILE A 614 8.11 5.06 -29.75
CA ILE A 614 8.18 6.19 -30.65
C ILE A 614 9.46 6.96 -30.36
N PHE A 615 10.27 7.24 -31.40
CA PHE A 615 11.55 7.92 -31.24
C PHE A 615 11.53 9.33 -31.83
N TYR A 616 12.19 10.22 -31.13
CA TYR A 616 12.33 11.63 -31.46
C TYR A 616 13.79 12.05 -31.40
N GLU A 617 14.24 12.89 -32.31
CA GLU A 617 15.62 13.35 -32.36
C GLU A 617 15.68 14.89 -32.34
N LEU A 618 16.65 15.44 -31.60
CA LEU A 618 16.97 16.86 -31.57
C LEU A 618 18.45 17.05 -31.93
N ASP A 619 18.72 17.89 -32.92
CA ASP A 619 20.08 18.32 -33.29
C ASP A 619 20.53 19.47 -32.39
N LEU A 620 21.47 19.18 -31.51
CA LEU A 620 22.02 20.13 -30.54
C LEU A 620 22.95 21.18 -31.17
N THR A 621 23.32 21.00 -32.43
CA THR A 621 24.09 22.03 -33.19
C THR A 621 23.19 23.12 -33.74
N VAL A 622 21.89 22.83 -33.88
CA VAL A 622 20.86 23.74 -34.42
C VAL A 622 20.05 24.38 -33.28
N SER A 623 19.61 23.58 -32.32
CA SER A 623 18.76 24.04 -31.23
C SER A 623 19.11 23.33 -29.93
N VAL A 624 19.25 24.10 -28.86
CA VAL A 624 19.50 23.57 -27.51
C VAL A 624 18.34 23.99 -26.60
N PRO A 625 17.69 23.07 -25.90
CA PRO A 625 16.67 23.40 -24.91
C PRO A 625 17.21 24.38 -23.86
N ARG A 626 16.46 25.45 -23.60
CA ARG A 626 16.89 26.50 -22.66
C ARG A 626 16.24 26.33 -21.30
N MET A 627 16.99 26.67 -20.26
CA MET A 627 16.47 26.77 -18.90
C MET A 627 15.36 27.82 -18.86
N PRO A 628 14.18 27.53 -18.29
CA PRO A 628 13.13 28.53 -18.10
C PRO A 628 13.62 29.72 -17.27
N ALA A 629 13.28 30.94 -17.68
CA ALA A 629 13.80 32.19 -17.04
C ALA A 629 13.39 32.35 -15.58
N TRP A 630 12.30 31.69 -15.15
CA TRP A 630 11.82 31.74 -13.77
C TRP A 630 12.42 30.65 -12.86
N ILE A 631 13.31 29.82 -13.38
CA ILE A 631 13.99 28.75 -12.62
C ILE A 631 15.44 29.15 -12.38
N ALA A 632 15.82 29.26 -11.10
CA ALA A 632 17.21 29.34 -10.68
C ALA A 632 17.80 27.93 -10.54
N THR A 633 19.12 27.80 -10.80
CA THR A 633 19.85 26.55 -10.58
C THR A 633 20.90 26.75 -9.49
N GLU A 634 20.99 25.79 -8.59
CA GLU A 634 22.12 25.63 -7.65
C GLU A 634 22.79 24.28 -7.96
N GLY A 635 24.07 24.24 -8.06
CA GLY A 635 24.87 23.04 -8.34
C GLY A 635 26.30 23.21 -8.01
#